data_f9bce4977af6554c14f4a21e75856cca
#
_entry.id   f9bce4977af6554c14f4a21e75856cca
#
_cell.length_a   1.000
_cell.length_b   1.000
_cell.length_c   1.000
_cell.angle_alpha   90.00
_cell.angle_beta   90.00
_cell.angle_gamma   90.00
#
_symmetry.space_group_name_H-M   'P 1'
#
loop_
_entity.id
_entity.type
_entity.pdbx_description
1 polymer ?
#
loop_
_entity_poly.entity_id
_entity_poly.type
_entity_poly.pdbx_seq_one_letter_code
_entity_poly.pdbx_strand_id
1 'polypeptide(L)'
;MNFPHETENSYLSGGNCLNLGVNPPNEVYFKEFLYLCLLLTTHEIICRMKSIKSHITQLLKSLNEGVFEKEHTIALSLLSAMAGESIFLLGPPGVAKSLVARRLKLAFKDADAFEYLMSRFSTPDEIFGPVSISKLKDEDTYERITKGYLPTASIVFLDEIWKAGPAIQNSLLTVINEKIYRNGQFTVRVPLKALIAASNELPAKGEGLEALYDRFLIRQFVGCIEQEYAFDQMISSTREVDPEIPAKLQV
;
A
#
# COMPACT_ATOMS: atom_id res chain seq x y z
N MET A 1 32.62 -45.41 17.39
CA MET A 1 33.74 -45.79 16.51
C MET A 1 34.34 -44.52 15.96
N ASN A 2 35.48 -44.19 16.49
CA ASN A 2 36.62 -43.48 15.98
C ASN A 2 36.49 -42.36 14.91
N PHE A 3 36.80 -41.12 15.36
CA PHE A 3 37.48 -40.12 14.56
C PHE A 3 38.94 -40.57 14.23
N PRO A 4 39.57 -40.02 13.21
CA PRO A 4 40.84 -39.33 13.36
C PRO A 4 40.80 -37.95 12.66
N HIS A 5 41.23 -36.92 13.32
CA HIS A 5 42.48 -36.14 13.43
C HIS A 5 43.24 -35.86 12.11
N GLU A 6 43.42 -34.55 11.89
CA GLU A 6 44.65 -33.81 11.45
C GLU A 6 45.27 -34.12 10.08
N THR A 7 45.52 -33.06 9.36
CA THR A 7 46.86 -32.56 8.88
C THR A 7 46.61 -31.22 8.16
N GLU A 8 47.08 -30.13 8.69
CA GLU A 8 48.39 -29.44 8.44
C GLU A 8 48.60 -28.89 7.03
N ASN A 9 48.68 -27.57 7.02
CA ASN A 9 49.64 -26.70 6.34
C ASN A 9 50.42 -27.23 5.11
N SER A 10 50.38 -26.47 4.04
CA SER A 10 51.65 -25.88 3.53
C SER A 10 51.45 -25.03 2.26
N TYR A 11 52.14 -23.94 2.24
CA TYR A 11 52.82 -23.24 1.11
C TYR A 11 51.99 -22.42 0.13
N LEU A 12 52.19 -21.11 0.23
CA LEU A 12 52.77 -20.38 -0.92
C LEU A 12 53.57 -19.20 -0.40
N SER A 13 54.87 -19.41 -0.44
CA SER A 13 55.88 -18.36 -0.36
C SER A 13 56.10 -17.77 -1.75
N GLY A 14 56.34 -16.48 -1.82
CA GLY A 14 57.09 -15.87 -2.91
C GLY A 14 56.28 -14.97 -3.83
N GLY A 15 56.16 -13.70 -3.48
CA GLY A 15 55.82 -12.62 -4.39
C GLY A 15 56.36 -11.33 -3.84
N ASN A 16 57.43 -10.80 -4.42
CA ASN A 16 58.11 -9.54 -4.06
C ASN A 16 57.09 -8.41 -3.87
N CYS A 17 56.86 -8.04 -2.64
CA CYS A 17 56.30 -6.74 -2.28
C CYS A 17 57.38 -5.69 -2.38
N LEU A 18 57.26 -4.81 -3.37
CA LEU A 18 57.97 -3.56 -3.47
C LEU A 18 57.78 -2.80 -2.13
N ASN A 19 58.87 -2.56 -1.44
CA ASN A 19 58.96 -1.79 -0.21
C ASN A 19 58.67 -0.32 -0.54
N LEU A 20 57.40 0.02 -0.75
CA LEU A 20 56.95 1.41 -0.66
C LEU A 20 56.83 1.71 0.83
N GLY A 21 57.73 2.55 1.34
CA GLY A 21 57.79 2.97 2.75
C GLY A 21 56.56 3.78 3.19
N VAL A 22 55.40 3.12 3.20
CA VAL A 22 54.17 3.65 3.81
C VAL A 22 54.06 2.95 5.15
N ASN A 23 54.38 3.70 6.22
CA ASN A 23 54.04 3.27 7.58
C ASN A 23 52.58 2.86 7.61
N PRO A 24 52.17 1.72 8.18
CA PRO A 24 50.79 1.39 8.35
C PRO A 24 50.07 2.54 9.06
N PRO A 25 48.95 3.00 8.61
CA PRO A 25 48.23 4.10 9.28
C PRO A 25 48.02 3.66 10.73
N ASN A 26 48.46 4.53 11.66
CA ASN A 26 48.32 4.31 13.11
C ASN A 26 46.91 3.76 13.37
N GLU A 27 46.78 2.61 14.03
CA GLU A 27 45.50 1.99 14.41
C GLU A 27 44.51 2.99 15.05
N VAL A 28 45.07 4.02 15.70
CA VAL A 28 44.28 5.11 16.31
C VAL A 28 43.58 5.93 15.26
N TYR A 29 44.24 6.34 14.16
CA TYR A 29 43.64 7.13 13.08
C TYR A 29 42.62 6.31 12.29
N PHE A 30 42.82 5.02 12.14
CA PHE A 30 41.85 4.15 11.46
C PHE A 30 40.57 3.97 12.30
N LYS A 31 40.71 3.80 13.62
CA LYS A 31 39.57 3.73 14.55
C LYS A 31 38.81 5.05 14.62
N GLU A 32 39.50 6.18 14.69
CA GLU A 32 38.87 7.50 14.69
C GLU A 32 38.17 7.79 13.34
N PHE A 33 38.77 7.42 12.22
CA PHE A 33 38.15 7.53 10.90
C PHE A 33 36.90 6.66 10.76
N LEU A 34 36.99 5.42 11.24
CA LEU A 34 35.83 4.51 11.26
C LEU A 34 34.68 5.05 12.13
N TYR A 35 35.03 5.59 13.31
CA TYR A 35 34.07 6.20 14.22
C TYR A 35 33.43 7.46 13.61
N LEU A 36 34.21 8.28 12.94
CA LEU A 36 33.72 9.46 12.22
C LEU A 36 32.81 9.09 11.06
N CYS A 37 33.13 8.07 10.26
CA CYS A 37 32.28 7.55 9.22
C CYS A 37 30.97 6.99 9.79
N LEU A 38 31.04 6.29 10.92
CA LEU A 38 29.84 5.76 11.59
C LEU A 38 28.95 6.89 12.13
N LEU A 39 29.53 7.94 12.69
CA LEU A 39 28.82 9.13 13.15
C LEU A 39 28.17 9.90 11.99
N LEU A 40 28.87 10.06 10.87
CA LEU A 40 28.33 10.73 9.69
C LEU A 40 27.15 9.95 9.10
N THR A 41 27.27 8.64 8.97
CA THR A 41 26.17 7.79 8.47
C THR A 41 24.96 7.80 9.39
N THR A 42 25.17 7.73 10.71
CA THR A 42 24.08 7.82 11.69
C THR A 42 23.43 9.20 11.67
N HIS A 43 24.20 10.27 11.53
CA HIS A 43 23.66 11.63 11.44
C HIS A 43 22.83 11.84 10.18
N GLU A 44 23.28 11.35 9.02
CA GLU A 44 22.52 11.39 7.77
C GLU A 44 21.21 10.60 7.87
N ILE A 45 21.26 9.41 8.46
CA ILE A 45 20.05 8.60 8.69
C ILE A 45 19.07 9.34 9.60
N ILE A 46 19.53 9.90 10.72
CA ILE A 46 18.67 10.65 11.65
C ILE A 46 18.09 11.89 10.98
N CYS A 47 18.87 12.61 10.19
CA CYS A 47 18.41 13.79 9.46
C CYS A 47 17.35 13.42 8.42
N ARG A 48 17.56 12.32 7.69
CA ARG A 48 16.60 11.78 6.71
C ARG A 48 15.32 11.30 7.40
N MET A 49 15.42 10.62 8.54
CA MET A 49 14.25 10.23 9.33
C MET A 49 13.43 11.42 9.82
N LYS A 50 14.09 12.50 10.29
CA LYS A 50 13.39 13.73 10.70
C LYS A 50 12.66 14.39 9.53
N SER A 51 13.28 14.42 8.36
CA SER A 51 12.65 14.93 7.12
C SER A 51 11.43 14.10 6.71
N ILE A 52 11.52 12.77 6.73
CA ILE A 52 10.40 11.87 6.41
C ILE A 52 9.27 12.06 7.43
N LYS A 53 9.59 12.11 8.72
CA LYS A 53 8.59 12.33 9.77
C LYS A 53 7.85 13.66 9.57
N SER A 54 8.57 14.73 9.28
CA SER A 54 7.99 16.05 9.01
C SER A 54 7.06 16.00 7.80
N HIS A 55 7.48 15.35 6.73
CA HIS A 55 6.70 15.18 5.50
C HIS A 55 5.40 14.42 5.75
N ILE A 56 5.48 13.25 6.40
CA ILE A 56 4.29 12.45 6.72
C ILE A 56 3.35 13.20 7.66
N THR A 57 3.89 13.92 8.66
CA THR A 57 3.07 14.74 9.57
C THR A 57 2.31 15.84 8.83
N GLN A 58 2.97 16.52 7.90
CA GLN A 58 2.35 17.55 7.06
C GLN A 58 1.29 16.95 6.13
N LEU A 59 1.59 15.81 5.52
CA LEU A 59 0.65 15.07 4.67
C LEU A 59 -0.60 14.67 5.43
N LEU A 60 -0.45 14.06 6.62
CA LEU A 60 -1.57 13.67 7.47
C LEU A 60 -2.39 14.89 7.90
N LYS A 61 -1.75 16.01 8.23
CA LYS A 61 -2.46 17.24 8.58
C LYS A 61 -3.34 17.73 7.42
N SER A 62 -2.81 17.76 6.20
CA SER A 62 -3.59 18.14 5.02
C SER A 62 -4.72 17.15 4.70
N LEU A 63 -4.48 15.84 4.84
CA LEU A 63 -5.51 14.82 4.59
C LEU A 63 -6.67 14.89 5.59
N ASN A 64 -6.40 15.32 6.81
CA ASN A 64 -7.41 15.46 7.86
C ASN A 64 -8.17 16.80 7.81
N GLU A 65 -7.81 17.71 6.93
CA GLU A 65 -8.47 19.00 6.81
C GLU A 65 -9.94 18.84 6.41
N GLY A 66 -10.86 19.34 7.27
CA GLY A 66 -12.31 19.21 7.08
C GLY A 66 -12.86 17.78 7.30
N VAL A 67 -12.08 16.91 7.92
CA VAL A 67 -12.54 15.57 8.34
C VAL A 67 -12.46 15.47 9.85
N PHE A 68 -13.54 15.05 10.48
CA PHE A 68 -13.68 15.08 11.93
C PHE A 68 -13.66 13.67 12.52
N GLU A 69 -12.82 13.46 13.55
CA GLU A 69 -12.65 12.19 14.28
C GLU A 69 -12.30 10.98 13.41
N LYS A 70 -11.57 11.20 12.31
CA LYS A 70 -11.12 10.12 11.41
C LYS A 70 -9.60 10.10 11.22
N GLU A 71 -8.85 10.84 12.03
CA GLU A 71 -7.39 10.99 11.95
C GLU A 71 -6.70 9.63 12.01
N HIS A 72 -7.15 8.77 12.92
CA HIS A 72 -6.60 7.42 13.08
C HIS A 72 -6.89 6.54 11.84
N THR A 73 -8.10 6.62 11.31
CA THR A 73 -8.51 5.87 10.11
C THR A 73 -7.72 6.31 8.89
N ILE A 74 -7.53 7.62 8.70
CA ILE A 74 -6.72 8.18 7.60
C ILE A 74 -5.25 7.75 7.77
N ALA A 75 -4.70 7.82 8.98
CA ALA A 75 -3.32 7.42 9.25
C ALA A 75 -3.09 5.92 8.96
N LEU A 76 -4.00 5.03 9.40
CA LEU A 76 -3.91 3.60 9.11
C LEU A 76 -4.09 3.31 7.61
N SER A 77 -4.98 4.02 6.93
CA SER A 77 -5.16 3.86 5.48
C SER A 77 -3.92 4.31 4.70
N LEU A 78 -3.28 5.40 5.12
CA LEU A 78 -2.01 5.85 4.53
C LEU A 78 -0.89 4.85 4.80
N LEU A 79 -0.77 4.34 6.02
CA LEU A 79 0.21 3.32 6.38
C LEU A 79 0.03 2.04 5.56
N SER A 80 -1.21 1.56 5.41
CA SER A 80 -1.58 0.44 4.56
C SER A 80 -1.12 0.65 3.11
N ALA A 81 -1.43 1.82 2.55
CA ALA A 81 -1.03 2.18 1.19
C ALA A 81 0.50 2.23 1.00
N MET A 82 1.22 2.79 1.96
CA MET A 82 2.69 2.83 1.96
C MET A 82 3.32 1.44 2.07
N ALA A 83 2.69 0.54 2.79
CA ALA A 83 3.11 -0.86 2.93
C ALA A 83 2.72 -1.73 1.72
N GLY A 84 1.87 -1.23 0.82
CA GLY A 84 1.31 -2.03 -0.29
C GLY A 84 0.25 -3.04 0.14
N GLU A 85 -0.33 -2.84 1.33
CA GLU A 85 -1.29 -3.74 1.95
C GLU A 85 -2.74 -3.24 1.80
N SER A 86 -3.69 -4.15 2.02
CA SER A 86 -5.12 -3.85 1.94
C SER A 86 -5.70 -3.60 3.32
N ILE A 87 -6.64 -2.64 3.41
CA ILE A 87 -7.36 -2.30 4.65
C ILE A 87 -8.86 -2.51 4.48
N PHE A 88 -9.49 -3.01 5.52
CA PHE A 88 -10.94 -3.16 5.62
C PHE A 88 -11.52 -2.19 6.65
N LEU A 89 -12.50 -1.39 6.22
CA LEU A 89 -13.22 -0.42 7.04
C LEU A 89 -14.62 -0.95 7.35
N LEU A 90 -14.85 -1.27 8.62
CA LEU A 90 -16.17 -1.67 9.13
C LEU A 90 -16.85 -0.49 9.81
N GLY A 91 -18.10 -0.23 9.54
CA GLY A 91 -18.85 0.79 10.28
C GLY A 91 -20.21 1.09 9.65
N PRO A 92 -21.10 1.74 10.39
CA PRO A 92 -22.44 2.07 9.90
C PRO A 92 -22.39 2.96 8.64
N PRO A 93 -23.49 3.09 7.92
CA PRO A 93 -23.58 4.02 6.80
C PRO A 93 -23.38 5.48 7.29
N GLY A 94 -22.81 6.35 6.44
CA GLY A 94 -22.66 7.77 6.74
C GLY A 94 -21.46 8.15 7.61
N VAL A 95 -20.58 7.21 8.01
CA VAL A 95 -19.41 7.50 8.85
C VAL A 95 -18.15 7.91 8.06
N ALA A 96 -18.31 8.39 6.85
CA ALA A 96 -17.23 8.93 6.00
C ALA A 96 -16.21 7.90 5.50
N LYS A 97 -16.53 6.60 5.38
CA LYS A 97 -15.62 5.57 4.83
C LYS A 97 -15.15 5.92 3.41
N SER A 98 -16.06 6.32 2.53
CA SER A 98 -15.76 6.74 1.15
C SER A 98 -14.94 8.04 1.11
N LEU A 99 -15.16 8.96 2.05
CA LEU A 99 -14.36 10.19 2.16
C LEU A 99 -12.91 9.88 2.49
N VAL A 100 -12.65 8.94 3.42
CA VAL A 100 -11.29 8.48 3.75
C VAL A 100 -10.57 7.95 2.50
N ALA A 101 -11.24 7.15 1.68
CA ALA A 101 -10.68 6.60 0.45
C ALA A 101 -10.35 7.71 -0.58
N ARG A 102 -11.24 8.68 -0.77
CA ARG A 102 -11.01 9.83 -1.65
C ARG A 102 -9.84 10.69 -1.16
N ARG A 103 -9.73 10.93 0.16
CA ARG A 103 -8.61 11.64 0.75
C ARG A 103 -7.28 10.92 0.51
N LEU A 104 -7.27 9.59 0.65
CA LEU A 104 -6.07 8.80 0.39
C LEU A 104 -5.57 8.93 -1.05
N LYS A 105 -6.45 8.99 -2.04
CA LYS A 105 -6.07 9.24 -3.45
C LYS A 105 -5.25 10.51 -3.59
N LEU A 106 -5.61 11.57 -2.87
CA LEU A 106 -4.92 12.86 -2.95
C LEU A 106 -3.49 12.80 -2.41
N ALA A 107 -3.17 11.83 -1.55
CA ALA A 107 -1.83 11.65 -0.99
C ALA A 107 -0.78 11.21 -2.02
N PHE A 108 -1.21 10.63 -3.15
CA PHE A 108 -0.31 10.09 -4.15
C PHE A 108 -0.32 10.94 -5.42
N LYS A 109 0.87 11.14 -5.98
CA LYS A 109 1.03 11.83 -7.25
C LYS A 109 0.72 10.87 -8.40
N ASP A 110 -0.06 11.35 -9.39
CA ASP A 110 -0.38 10.62 -10.63
C ASP A 110 -1.01 9.22 -10.38
N ALA A 111 -1.72 9.06 -9.25
CA ALA A 111 -2.39 7.81 -8.92
C ALA A 111 -3.72 7.68 -9.67
N ASP A 112 -3.83 6.63 -10.46
CA ASP A 112 -5.11 6.20 -11.01
C ASP A 112 -5.96 5.57 -9.89
N ALA A 113 -7.17 6.05 -9.72
CA ALA A 113 -8.08 5.53 -8.71
C ALA A 113 -9.31 4.89 -9.34
N PHE A 114 -9.72 3.78 -8.74
CA PHE A 114 -10.96 3.09 -9.07
C PHE A 114 -11.84 3.01 -7.83
N GLU A 115 -13.08 3.47 -7.93
CA GLU A 115 -14.07 3.45 -6.86
C GLU A 115 -15.32 2.72 -7.36
N TYR A 116 -15.82 1.78 -6.58
CA TYR A 116 -17.00 1.01 -6.95
C TYR A 116 -17.81 0.59 -5.72
N LEU A 117 -19.14 0.76 -5.80
CA LEU A 117 -20.10 0.27 -4.81
C LEU A 117 -20.64 -1.10 -5.25
N MET A 118 -20.25 -2.13 -4.50
CA MET A 118 -20.69 -3.50 -4.77
C MET A 118 -22.16 -3.69 -4.50
N SER A 119 -22.79 -4.49 -5.35
CA SER A 119 -24.15 -4.97 -5.19
C SER A 119 -24.22 -6.47 -5.50
N ARG A 120 -25.33 -7.11 -5.16
CA ARG A 120 -25.56 -8.52 -5.52
C ARG A 120 -25.66 -8.74 -7.05
N PHE A 121 -25.89 -7.67 -7.80
CA PHE A 121 -26.00 -7.69 -9.25
C PHE A 121 -24.71 -7.22 -9.95
N SER A 122 -23.68 -6.85 -9.19
CA SER A 122 -22.41 -6.40 -9.76
C SER A 122 -21.80 -7.49 -10.63
N THR A 123 -21.33 -7.08 -11.79
CA THR A 123 -20.74 -7.97 -12.80
C THR A 123 -19.22 -7.77 -12.86
N PRO A 124 -18.46 -8.79 -13.28
CA PRO A 124 -17.03 -8.64 -13.52
C PRO A 124 -16.68 -7.53 -14.54
N ASP A 125 -17.58 -7.25 -15.47
CA ASP A 125 -17.38 -6.22 -16.51
C ASP A 125 -17.30 -4.81 -15.95
N GLU A 126 -18.04 -4.54 -14.86
CA GLU A 126 -18.06 -3.23 -14.20
C GLU A 126 -16.80 -2.98 -13.36
N ILE A 127 -16.11 -4.04 -12.95
CA ILE A 127 -14.93 -3.95 -12.06
C ILE A 127 -13.64 -4.15 -12.83
N PHE A 128 -13.61 -5.15 -13.70
CA PHE A 128 -12.40 -5.52 -14.45
C PHE A 128 -12.39 -5.06 -15.90
N GLY A 129 -13.50 -4.47 -16.35
CA GLY A 129 -13.72 -3.97 -17.71
C GLY A 129 -14.49 -4.91 -18.62
N PRO A 130 -15.16 -4.36 -19.62
CA PRO A 130 -15.97 -5.15 -20.59
C PRO A 130 -15.07 -5.96 -21.52
N VAL A 131 -15.63 -7.02 -22.08
CA VAL A 131 -14.94 -7.84 -23.10
C VAL A 131 -14.75 -7.04 -24.39
N SER A 132 -13.57 -7.10 -24.96
CA SER A 132 -13.25 -6.48 -26.25
C SER A 132 -13.90 -7.24 -27.39
N ILE A 133 -14.93 -6.64 -27.99
CA ILE A 133 -15.67 -7.24 -29.12
C ILE A 133 -14.77 -7.37 -30.34
N SER A 134 -13.88 -6.40 -30.60
CA SER A 134 -12.94 -6.45 -31.72
C SER A 134 -11.99 -7.63 -31.59
N LYS A 135 -11.33 -7.82 -30.44
CA LYS A 135 -10.42 -8.95 -30.22
C LYS A 135 -11.11 -10.29 -30.30
N LEU A 136 -12.36 -10.36 -29.82
CA LEU A 136 -13.14 -11.58 -29.92
C LEU A 136 -13.51 -11.94 -31.37
N LYS A 137 -13.79 -10.94 -32.22
CA LYS A 137 -14.18 -11.16 -33.61
C LYS A 137 -12.99 -11.35 -34.54
N ASP A 138 -11.93 -10.56 -34.34
CA ASP A 138 -10.81 -10.47 -35.29
C ASP A 138 -9.67 -11.44 -34.93
N GLU A 139 -9.49 -11.72 -33.65
CA GLU A 139 -8.37 -12.49 -33.12
C GLU A 139 -8.82 -13.78 -32.41
N ASP A 140 -10.12 -14.05 -32.30
CA ASP A 140 -10.72 -15.16 -31.52
C ASP A 140 -10.17 -15.23 -30.09
N THR A 141 -9.84 -14.06 -29.51
CA THR A 141 -9.27 -13.96 -28.16
C THR A 141 -10.24 -13.32 -27.19
N TYR A 142 -10.42 -13.95 -26.02
CA TYR A 142 -11.24 -13.41 -24.95
C TYR A 142 -10.40 -12.51 -24.07
N GLU A 143 -10.45 -11.21 -24.29
CA GLU A 143 -9.78 -10.20 -23.49
C GLU A 143 -10.72 -9.06 -23.08
N ARG A 144 -10.47 -8.47 -21.91
CA ARG A 144 -11.19 -7.32 -21.38
C ARG A 144 -10.44 -6.02 -21.62
N ILE A 145 -11.20 -4.94 -21.78
CA ILE A 145 -10.66 -3.57 -21.83
C ILE A 145 -10.44 -3.11 -20.39
N THR A 146 -9.21 -3.22 -19.89
CA THR A 146 -8.88 -2.97 -18.48
C THR A 146 -8.61 -1.51 -18.16
N LYS A 147 -8.39 -0.65 -19.16
CA LYS A 147 -8.07 0.76 -18.97
C LYS A 147 -9.21 1.51 -18.28
N GLY A 148 -8.91 2.14 -17.15
CA GLY A 148 -9.91 2.85 -16.34
C GLY A 148 -10.69 1.95 -15.36
N TYR A 149 -10.34 0.68 -15.27
CA TYR A 149 -10.91 -0.29 -14.34
C TYR A 149 -9.88 -0.73 -13.31
N LEU A 150 -10.31 -1.53 -12.33
CA LEU A 150 -9.47 -2.01 -11.23
C LEU A 150 -8.09 -2.52 -11.65
N PRO A 151 -7.92 -3.31 -12.75
CA PRO A 151 -6.61 -3.85 -13.11
C PRO A 151 -5.54 -2.80 -13.47
N THR A 152 -5.94 -1.56 -13.75
CA THR A 152 -5.00 -0.47 -14.06
C THR A 152 -4.91 0.59 -12.95
N ALA A 153 -5.68 0.43 -11.88
CA ALA A 153 -5.73 1.39 -10.80
C ALA A 153 -4.62 1.16 -9.77
N SER A 154 -4.07 2.26 -9.24
CA SER A 154 -3.09 2.25 -8.14
C SER A 154 -3.77 2.30 -6.78
N ILE A 155 -4.89 3.01 -6.68
CA ILE A 155 -5.70 3.12 -5.47
C ILE A 155 -7.11 2.61 -5.79
N VAL A 156 -7.54 1.62 -5.04
CA VAL A 156 -8.86 1.00 -5.24
C VAL A 156 -9.71 1.17 -4.00
N PHE A 157 -10.94 1.63 -4.17
CA PHE A 157 -11.96 1.65 -3.12
C PHE A 157 -13.16 0.80 -3.53
N LEU A 158 -13.47 -0.20 -2.71
CA LEU A 158 -14.62 -1.10 -2.92
C LEU A 158 -15.56 -1.01 -1.73
N ASP A 159 -16.69 -0.37 -1.92
CA ASP A 159 -17.72 -0.29 -0.88
C ASP A 159 -18.67 -1.49 -0.95
N GLU A 160 -19.20 -1.90 0.20
CA GLU A 160 -20.08 -3.05 0.37
C GLU A 160 -19.49 -4.36 -0.20
N ILE A 161 -18.19 -4.60 0.05
CA ILE A 161 -17.41 -5.65 -0.59
C ILE A 161 -18.02 -7.06 -0.47
N TRP A 162 -18.74 -7.33 0.63
CA TRP A 162 -19.34 -8.65 0.88
C TRP A 162 -20.54 -8.96 -0.04
N LYS A 163 -21.06 -7.95 -0.74
CA LYS A 163 -22.11 -8.13 -1.74
C LYS A 163 -21.61 -8.63 -3.09
N ALA A 164 -20.28 -8.69 -3.28
CA ALA A 164 -19.67 -9.19 -4.50
C ALA A 164 -19.97 -10.67 -4.73
N GLY A 165 -20.30 -11.04 -5.97
CA GLY A 165 -20.50 -12.43 -6.34
C GLY A 165 -19.19 -13.24 -6.38
N PRO A 166 -19.24 -14.61 -6.35
CA PRO A 166 -18.06 -15.47 -6.26
C PRO A 166 -17.00 -15.25 -7.34
N ALA A 167 -17.41 -14.94 -8.55
CA ALA A 167 -16.48 -14.67 -9.67
C ALA A 167 -15.62 -13.42 -9.41
N ILE A 168 -16.22 -12.38 -8.84
CA ILE A 168 -15.51 -11.15 -8.46
C ILE A 168 -14.59 -11.41 -7.29
N GLN A 169 -15.07 -12.12 -6.26
CA GLN A 169 -14.29 -12.45 -5.06
C GLN A 169 -13.03 -13.24 -5.42
N ASN A 170 -13.12 -14.26 -6.26
CA ASN A 170 -11.98 -15.06 -6.71
C ASN A 170 -10.95 -14.22 -7.46
N SER A 171 -11.40 -13.30 -8.31
CA SER A 171 -10.52 -12.38 -9.03
C SER A 171 -9.85 -11.39 -8.07
N LEU A 172 -10.58 -10.87 -7.07
CA LEU A 172 -10.04 -9.99 -6.03
C LEU A 172 -9.00 -10.69 -5.17
N LEU A 173 -9.19 -11.96 -4.80
CA LEU A 173 -8.20 -12.76 -4.06
C LEU A 173 -6.87 -12.79 -4.81
N THR A 174 -6.88 -13.03 -6.12
CA THR A 174 -5.67 -13.04 -6.96
C THR A 174 -5.02 -11.65 -7.00
N VAL A 175 -5.83 -10.60 -7.20
CA VAL A 175 -5.32 -9.23 -7.26
C VAL A 175 -4.71 -8.79 -5.93
N ILE A 176 -5.33 -9.10 -4.80
CA ILE A 176 -4.84 -8.71 -3.47
C ILE A 176 -3.55 -9.46 -3.13
N ASN A 177 -3.49 -10.77 -3.39
CA ASN A 177 -2.35 -11.59 -3.00
C ASN A 177 -1.15 -11.45 -3.92
N GLU A 178 -1.39 -11.51 -5.22
CA GLU A 178 -0.34 -11.66 -6.21
C GLU A 178 -0.09 -10.38 -7.01
N LYS A 179 -0.96 -9.37 -6.84
CA LYS A 179 -0.93 -8.12 -7.62
C LYS A 179 -0.98 -8.37 -9.13
N ILE A 180 -1.72 -9.42 -9.54
CA ILE A 180 -1.93 -9.78 -10.93
C ILE A 180 -3.40 -9.93 -11.26
N TYR A 181 -3.75 -9.68 -12.51
CA TYR A 181 -5.05 -9.95 -13.09
C TYR A 181 -4.92 -10.82 -14.33
N ARG A 182 -5.70 -11.89 -14.42
CA ARG A 182 -5.72 -12.79 -15.59
C ARG A 182 -6.74 -12.27 -16.59
N ASN A 183 -6.24 -11.77 -17.71
CA ASN A 183 -7.06 -11.22 -18.79
C ASN A 183 -7.00 -12.14 -20.02
N GLY A 184 -7.91 -13.11 -20.09
CA GLY A 184 -7.87 -14.15 -21.11
C GLY A 184 -6.60 -15.01 -20.99
N GLN A 185 -5.79 -15.03 -22.04
CA GLN A 185 -4.50 -15.76 -22.06
C GLN A 185 -3.37 -14.97 -21.41
N PHE A 186 -3.54 -13.69 -21.15
CA PHE A 186 -2.50 -12.82 -20.62
C PHE A 186 -2.63 -12.61 -19.10
N THR A 187 -1.50 -12.46 -18.47
CA THR A 187 -1.43 -12.04 -17.07
C THR A 187 -0.90 -10.61 -17.00
N VAL A 188 -1.72 -9.72 -16.43
CA VAL A 188 -1.41 -8.30 -16.29
C VAL A 188 -1.01 -8.03 -14.84
N ARG A 189 0.11 -7.35 -14.63
CA ARG A 189 0.49 -6.88 -13.30
C ARG A 189 -0.34 -5.65 -12.94
N VAL A 190 -1.02 -5.72 -11.81
CA VAL A 190 -1.83 -4.61 -11.28
C VAL A 190 -0.94 -3.67 -10.48
N PRO A 191 -0.89 -2.36 -10.79
CA PRO A 191 -0.05 -1.40 -10.07
C PRO A 191 -0.63 -1.02 -8.69
N LEU A 192 -1.29 -1.94 -8.03
CA LEU A 192 -2.04 -1.72 -6.81
C LEU A 192 -1.13 -1.35 -5.64
N LYS A 193 -1.27 -0.12 -5.13
CA LYS A 193 -0.63 0.40 -3.92
C LYS A 193 -1.51 0.25 -2.70
N ALA A 194 -2.80 0.54 -2.83
CA ALA A 194 -3.75 0.36 -1.76
C ALA A 194 -5.08 -0.17 -2.29
N LEU A 195 -5.65 -1.12 -1.57
CA LEU A 195 -7.04 -1.50 -1.70
C LEU A 195 -7.73 -1.22 -0.35
N ILE A 196 -8.71 -0.34 -0.39
CA ILE A 196 -9.58 -0.02 0.73
C ILE A 196 -10.90 -0.70 0.45
N ALA A 197 -11.26 -1.65 1.28
CA ALA A 197 -12.58 -2.25 1.26
C ALA A 197 -13.42 -1.70 2.40
N ALA A 198 -14.70 -1.50 2.18
CA ALA A 198 -15.62 -1.06 3.21
C ALA A 198 -16.87 -1.93 3.24
N SER A 199 -17.47 -2.04 4.42
CA SER A 199 -18.80 -2.62 4.59
C SER A 199 -19.46 -2.11 5.88
N ASN A 200 -20.77 -2.24 5.95
CA ASN A 200 -21.54 -1.96 7.14
C ASN A 200 -21.64 -3.19 8.07
N GLU A 201 -21.30 -4.35 7.57
CA GLU A 201 -21.41 -5.64 8.26
C GLU A 201 -20.15 -6.49 8.06
N LEU A 202 -19.96 -7.48 8.92
CA LEU A 202 -18.93 -8.50 8.75
C LEU A 202 -19.40 -9.55 7.74
N PRO A 203 -18.45 -10.30 7.12
CA PRO A 203 -18.82 -11.38 6.21
C PRO A 203 -19.66 -12.44 6.92
N ALA A 204 -20.70 -12.93 6.26
CA ALA A 204 -21.51 -14.00 6.79
C ALA A 204 -20.70 -15.30 6.83
N LYS A 205 -20.85 -16.05 7.92
CA LYS A 205 -20.16 -17.34 8.10
C LYS A 205 -20.67 -18.38 7.11
N GLY A 206 -19.75 -19.11 6.49
CA GLY A 206 -20.08 -20.22 5.60
C GLY A 206 -20.44 -19.82 4.17
N GLU A 207 -20.31 -18.54 3.81
CA GLU A 207 -20.54 -18.06 2.43
C GLU A 207 -19.24 -18.01 1.60
N GLY A 208 -18.11 -18.51 2.15
CA GLY A 208 -16.81 -18.52 1.45
C GLY A 208 -16.10 -17.17 1.43
N LEU A 209 -16.61 -16.18 2.17
CA LEU A 209 -16.07 -14.83 2.26
C LEU A 209 -14.87 -14.73 3.23
N GLU A 210 -14.68 -15.74 4.05
CA GLU A 210 -13.63 -15.79 5.08
C GLU A 210 -12.23 -15.65 4.46
N ALA A 211 -12.01 -16.30 3.30
CA ALA A 211 -10.73 -16.24 2.61
C ALA A 211 -10.38 -14.80 2.14
N LEU A 212 -11.38 -14.05 1.68
CA LEU A 212 -11.19 -12.64 1.31
C LEU A 212 -11.00 -11.76 2.54
N TYR A 213 -11.75 -12.01 3.61
CA TYR A 213 -11.61 -11.27 4.87
C TYR A 213 -10.23 -11.44 5.50
N ASP A 214 -9.65 -12.64 5.45
CA ASP A 214 -8.32 -12.92 5.98
C ASP A 214 -7.19 -12.20 5.24
N ARG A 215 -7.43 -11.71 4.02
CA ARG A 215 -6.45 -10.96 3.24
C ARG A 215 -6.32 -9.49 3.64
N PHE A 216 -7.26 -8.99 4.43
CA PHE A 216 -7.16 -7.64 4.98
C PHE A 216 -6.32 -7.66 6.26
N LEU A 217 -5.06 -7.22 6.14
CA LEU A 217 -4.13 -7.16 7.28
C LEU A 217 -4.63 -6.17 8.34
N ILE A 218 -5.13 -5.02 7.90
CA ILE A 218 -5.67 -3.99 8.77
C ILE A 218 -7.19 -4.02 8.67
N ARG A 219 -7.85 -4.10 9.84
CA ARG A 219 -9.31 -4.10 9.96
C ARG A 219 -9.68 -3.03 10.99
N GLN A 220 -10.28 -1.95 10.52
CA GLN A 220 -10.57 -0.78 11.32
C GLN A 220 -12.06 -0.57 11.46
N PHE A 221 -12.53 -0.43 12.69
CA PHE A 221 -13.88 0.04 12.95
C PHE A 221 -13.93 1.56 12.84
N VAL A 222 -14.88 2.07 12.04
CA VAL A 222 -15.11 3.49 11.83
C VAL A 222 -16.45 3.86 12.48
N GLY A 223 -16.38 4.50 13.64
CA GLY A 223 -17.55 4.93 14.41
C GLY A 223 -18.16 6.24 13.91
N CYS A 224 -19.27 6.63 14.48
CA CYS A 224 -19.84 7.97 14.34
C CYS A 224 -18.96 9.01 15.02
N ILE A 225 -19.25 10.29 14.82
CA ILE A 225 -18.67 11.39 15.59
C ILE A 225 -19.26 11.32 17.01
N GLU A 226 -18.40 11.32 18.03
CA GLU A 226 -18.78 11.19 19.42
C GLU A 226 -18.77 12.54 20.17
N GLN A 227 -17.88 13.46 19.74
CA GLN A 227 -17.73 14.75 20.39
C GLN A 227 -18.68 15.78 19.80
N GLU A 228 -19.50 16.41 20.64
CA GLU A 228 -20.46 17.46 20.29
C GLU A 228 -19.77 18.62 19.54
N TYR A 229 -18.59 19.02 19.98
CA TYR A 229 -17.79 20.06 19.33
C TYR A 229 -17.41 19.69 17.88
N ALA A 230 -17.01 18.46 17.65
CA ALA A 230 -16.64 17.98 16.30
C ALA A 230 -17.88 17.93 15.38
N PHE A 231 -19.03 17.57 15.94
CA PHE A 231 -20.31 17.57 15.24
C PHE A 231 -20.74 19.00 14.86
N ASP A 232 -20.64 19.95 15.79
CA ASP A 232 -20.94 21.37 15.53
C ASP A 232 -20.03 21.96 14.44
N GLN A 233 -18.76 21.64 14.49
CA GLN A 233 -17.81 22.04 13.44
C GLN A 233 -18.17 21.43 12.09
N MET A 234 -18.56 20.17 12.03
CA MET A 234 -18.96 19.50 10.80
C MET A 234 -20.19 20.18 10.18
N ILE A 235 -21.21 20.53 10.99
CA ILE A 235 -22.42 21.21 10.50
C ILE A 235 -22.09 22.64 10.04
N SER A 236 -21.18 23.32 10.74
CA SER A 236 -20.79 24.70 10.43
C SER A 236 -19.89 24.80 9.20
N SER A 237 -19.20 23.71 8.84
CA SER A 237 -18.33 23.65 7.67
C SER A 237 -19.15 23.46 6.40
N THR A 238 -19.39 24.56 5.67
CA THR A 238 -20.25 24.58 4.47
C THR A 238 -19.56 24.20 3.16
N ARG A 239 -18.27 23.83 3.17
CA ARG A 239 -17.51 23.56 1.94
C ARG A 239 -16.83 22.21 2.01
N GLU A 240 -17.25 21.29 1.15
CA GLU A 240 -16.42 20.17 0.70
C GLU A 240 -15.35 20.73 -0.26
N VAL A 241 -14.23 21.16 0.29
CA VAL A 241 -13.06 21.53 -0.53
C VAL A 241 -12.04 20.42 -0.37
N ASP A 242 -11.61 19.85 -1.49
CA ASP A 242 -10.48 18.94 -1.46
C ASP A 242 -9.24 19.72 -0.99
N PRO A 243 -8.50 19.20 0.01
CA PRO A 243 -7.33 19.91 0.53
C PRO A 243 -6.23 19.97 -0.53
N GLU A 244 -5.52 21.08 -0.55
CA GLU A 244 -4.26 21.16 -1.28
C GLU A 244 -3.19 20.36 -0.54
N ILE A 245 -2.62 19.37 -1.21
CA ILE A 245 -1.56 18.53 -0.66
C ILE A 245 -0.23 18.96 -1.28
N PRO A 246 0.58 19.72 -0.54
CA PRO A 246 1.83 20.29 -1.07
C PRO A 246 2.92 19.25 -1.34
N ALA A 247 2.84 18.10 -0.65
CA ALA A 247 3.87 17.07 -0.70
C ALA A 247 3.24 15.69 -0.90
N LYS A 248 2.96 15.34 -2.16
CA LYS A 248 2.41 14.03 -2.52
C LYS A 248 3.49 12.95 -2.57
N LEU A 249 3.12 11.73 -2.18
CA LEU A 249 3.97 10.55 -2.33
C LEU A 249 4.03 10.13 -3.81
N GLN A 250 5.16 9.60 -4.24
CA GLN A 250 5.27 9.00 -5.57
C GLN A 250 4.64 7.60 -5.58
N VAL A 251 3.93 7.29 -6.66
CA VAL A 251 3.32 5.97 -6.89
C VAL A 251 4.36 4.92 -7.22
#